data_47260853d171932164802d3d51defc45
#
_entry.id   47260853d171932164802d3d51defc45
#
_cell.length_a   1.000
_cell.length_b   1.000
_cell.length_c   1.000
_cell.angle_alpha   90.00
_cell.angle_beta   90.00
_cell.angle_gamma   90.00
#
_symmetry.space_group_name_H-M   'P 1'
#
loop_
_entity.id
_entity.type
_entity.pdbx_description
1 polymer ?
#
loop_
_entity_poly.entity_id
_entity_poly.type
_entity_poly.pdbx_seq_one_letter_code
_entity_poly.pdbx_strand_id
1 'polypeptide(L)'
;MTFPFRFIHVPIGARRIAAFLSLLALAACAPTVAPPAAPVAVAPPPAVSVPVSGGDWRDWPLAPGSWRYVPGNPISEARYGEGQTAQFVVRCDAAKRQVTLMRAGVTAELTIQASNRAARFPAGHVDDHGVAMSGVVLNAVDGFLDVMAFSRGRIAVLSPGLPGIALPAWAEPARAIEDCRK
;
A
#
# COMPACT_ATOMS: atom_id res chain seq x y z
N MET A 1 -51.50 1.65 -26.83
CA MET A 1 -52.15 2.31 -25.69
C MET A 1 -51.43 3.61 -25.46
N THR A 2 -52.08 4.71 -25.85
CA THR A 2 -51.52 6.07 -25.95
C THR A 2 -52.05 6.88 -24.76
N PHE A 3 -51.23 7.44 -23.95
CA PHE A 3 -51.64 8.37 -22.89
C PHE A 3 -51.27 9.81 -23.29
N PRO A 4 -52.20 10.78 -23.18
CA PRO A 4 -51.95 12.15 -23.57
C PRO A 4 -51.39 13.00 -22.42
N PHE A 5 -50.43 13.83 -22.76
CA PHE A 5 -49.89 14.92 -21.93
C PHE A 5 -50.94 16.03 -21.80
N ARG A 6 -51.20 16.45 -20.57
CA ARG A 6 -52.10 17.54 -20.23
C ARG A 6 -51.26 18.75 -19.75
N PHE A 7 -51.23 19.78 -20.59
CA PHE A 7 -50.66 21.09 -20.24
C PHE A 7 -51.60 21.82 -19.29
N ILE A 8 -51.08 22.30 -18.18
CA ILE A 8 -51.76 23.22 -17.29
C ILE A 8 -51.22 24.63 -17.55
N HIS A 9 -52.06 25.49 -18.12
CA HIS A 9 -51.84 26.93 -18.22
C HIS A 9 -52.14 27.59 -16.88
N VAL A 10 -51.22 28.45 -16.40
CA VAL A 10 -51.48 29.40 -15.30
C VAL A 10 -51.39 30.81 -15.87
N PRO A 11 -52.43 31.67 -15.63
CA PRO A 11 -52.50 33.00 -16.22
C PRO A 11 -51.69 34.03 -15.46
N ILE A 12 -51.13 34.95 -16.22
CA ILE A 12 -50.48 36.19 -15.78
C ILE A 12 -51.55 37.16 -15.29
N GLY A 13 -51.44 37.55 -14.02
CA GLY A 13 -52.20 38.64 -13.42
C GLY A 13 -51.30 39.79 -13.01
N ALA A 14 -51.48 40.91 -13.68
CA ALA A 14 -50.74 42.14 -13.47
C ALA A 14 -51.37 43.00 -12.37
N ARG A 15 -50.57 43.98 -11.89
CA ARG A 15 -50.90 45.29 -11.22
C ARG A 15 -50.74 45.34 -9.70
N ARG A 16 -50.01 46.22 -9.13
CA ARG A 16 -49.82 47.65 -9.11
C ARG A 16 -48.98 48.05 -7.89
N ILE A 17 -47.93 48.84 -8.09
CA ILE A 17 -47.69 50.19 -7.60
C ILE A 17 -47.86 50.44 -6.10
N ALA A 18 -46.76 50.79 -5.44
CA ALA A 18 -46.45 51.94 -4.57
C ALA A 18 -45.10 51.72 -3.93
N ALA A 19 -44.13 52.48 -4.24
CA ALA A 19 -43.57 53.70 -3.70
C ALA A 19 -43.42 53.71 -2.18
N PHE A 20 -42.21 54.04 -1.80
CA PHE A 20 -41.69 54.69 -0.60
C PHE A 20 -40.70 53.92 0.27
N LEU A 21 -39.67 54.54 0.39
CA LEU A 21 -38.74 54.94 1.43
C LEU A 21 -37.33 54.32 1.29
N SER A 22 -36.47 55.29 0.95
CA SER A 22 -35.02 55.25 1.16
C SER A 22 -34.72 55.01 2.61
N LEU A 23 -33.99 53.92 2.90
CA LEU A 23 -33.18 53.85 4.13
C LEU A 23 -31.73 53.55 3.72
N LEU A 24 -30.88 54.53 4.04
CA LEU A 24 -29.43 54.40 4.00
C LEU A 24 -28.98 53.18 4.80
N ALA A 25 -28.48 52.18 4.11
CA ALA A 25 -27.69 51.14 4.74
C ALA A 25 -26.23 51.57 4.66
N LEU A 26 -25.68 52.07 5.76
CA LEU A 26 -24.25 52.18 5.96
C LEU A 26 -23.64 50.81 5.89
N ALA A 27 -22.96 50.54 4.81
CA ALA A 27 -22.10 49.36 4.69
C ALA A 27 -20.90 49.56 5.64
N ALA A 28 -20.95 48.98 6.81
CA ALA A 28 -19.81 48.84 7.69
C ALA A 28 -18.83 47.84 7.06
N CYS A 29 -17.77 48.36 6.45
CA CYS A 29 -16.61 47.55 6.07
C CYS A 29 -15.92 47.09 7.36
N ALA A 30 -16.28 45.94 7.87
CA ALA A 30 -15.48 45.26 8.89
C ALA A 30 -14.23 44.66 8.22
N PRO A 31 -13.03 45.00 8.68
CA PRO A 31 -11.83 44.31 8.19
C PRO A 31 -11.90 42.86 8.60
N THR A 32 -11.95 41.96 7.61
CA THR A 32 -11.82 40.53 7.87
C THR A 32 -10.37 40.24 8.30
N VAL A 33 -10.16 40.07 9.58
CA VAL A 33 -8.88 39.61 10.12
C VAL A 33 -8.76 38.15 9.68
N ALA A 34 -7.85 37.86 8.73
CA ALA A 34 -7.52 36.52 8.36
C ALA A 34 -7.00 35.75 9.59
N PRO A 35 -7.51 34.56 9.88
CA PRO A 35 -6.96 33.74 10.96
C PRO A 35 -5.47 33.50 10.72
N PRO A 36 -4.63 33.53 11.78
CA PRO A 36 -3.20 33.22 11.63
C PRO A 36 -3.04 31.89 10.94
N ALA A 37 -2.15 31.85 9.93
CA ALA A 37 -1.83 30.63 9.23
C ALA A 37 -1.40 29.56 10.25
N ALA A 38 -2.04 28.40 10.20
CA ALA A 38 -1.67 27.29 11.05
C ALA A 38 -0.18 26.98 10.84
N PRO A 39 0.58 26.69 11.92
CA PRO A 39 1.98 26.32 11.78
C PRO A 39 2.10 25.18 10.76
N VAL A 40 2.91 25.40 9.72
CA VAL A 40 3.23 24.36 8.76
C VAL A 40 3.92 23.23 9.55
N ALA A 41 3.26 22.11 9.72
CA ALA A 41 3.86 20.95 10.32
C ALA A 41 5.06 20.55 9.44
N VAL A 42 6.26 20.80 9.93
CA VAL A 42 7.48 20.32 9.29
C VAL A 42 7.40 18.80 9.32
N ALA A 43 7.28 18.18 8.15
CA ALA A 43 7.31 16.72 8.05
C ALA A 43 8.58 16.20 8.73
N PRO A 44 8.51 15.18 9.59
CA PRO A 44 9.70 14.60 10.18
C PRO A 44 10.64 14.16 9.04
N PRO A 45 11.95 14.36 9.20
CA PRO A 45 12.92 13.91 8.20
C PRO A 45 12.71 12.42 7.93
N PRO A 46 12.91 11.95 6.68
CA PRO A 46 12.76 10.54 6.35
C PRO A 46 13.66 9.73 7.28
N ALA A 47 13.06 8.72 7.93
CA ALA A 47 13.81 7.82 8.80
C ALA A 47 14.91 7.14 7.97
N VAL A 48 16.16 7.48 8.23
CA VAL A 48 17.31 6.81 7.63
C VAL A 48 17.27 5.38 8.13
N SER A 49 17.07 4.42 7.23
CA SER A 49 17.12 3.00 7.55
C SER A 49 18.56 2.66 7.95
N VAL A 50 18.83 2.63 9.25
CA VAL A 50 20.10 2.15 9.76
C VAL A 50 20.16 0.65 9.47
N PRO A 51 21.21 0.14 8.80
CA PRO A 51 21.41 -1.29 8.65
C PRO A 51 21.44 -1.94 10.03
N VAL A 52 20.43 -2.77 10.33
CA VAL A 52 20.40 -3.45 11.63
C VAL A 52 21.32 -4.64 11.57
N SER A 53 22.49 -4.51 12.16
CA SER A 53 23.45 -5.59 12.37
C SER A 53 23.51 -5.87 13.87
N GLY A 54 22.75 -6.88 14.32
CA GLY A 54 22.77 -7.33 15.72
C GLY A 54 21.42 -7.21 16.45
N GLY A 55 21.26 -7.96 17.52
CA GLY A 55 20.04 -8.01 18.32
C GLY A 55 18.98 -8.99 17.78
N ASP A 56 17.90 -9.15 18.55
CA ASP A 56 16.77 -9.98 18.12
C ASP A 56 16.03 -9.29 16.96
N TRP A 57 15.85 -10.01 15.86
CA TRP A 57 15.13 -9.50 14.68
C TRP A 57 13.71 -9.04 14.99
N ARG A 58 13.14 -9.53 16.10
CA ARG A 58 11.80 -9.12 16.55
C ARG A 58 11.76 -7.67 17.01
N ASP A 59 12.91 -7.12 17.40
CA ASP A 59 13.05 -5.73 17.84
C ASP A 59 13.53 -4.79 16.73
N TRP A 60 13.86 -5.33 15.56
CA TRP A 60 14.33 -4.49 14.45
C TRP A 60 13.25 -3.49 14.03
N PRO A 61 13.63 -2.26 13.68
CA PRO A 61 12.70 -1.32 13.09
C PRO A 61 12.14 -1.92 11.78
N LEU A 62 10.88 -1.66 11.52
CA LEU A 62 10.31 -2.04 10.22
C LEU A 62 11.01 -1.27 9.11
N ALA A 63 11.29 -1.94 8.00
CA ALA A 63 11.80 -1.29 6.81
C ALA A 63 10.79 -0.21 6.34
N PRO A 64 11.26 0.90 5.74
CA PRO A 64 10.37 1.91 5.18
C PRO A 64 9.47 1.33 4.09
N GLY A 65 8.22 1.77 4.04
CA GLY A 65 7.26 1.38 3.02
C GLY A 65 6.00 0.69 3.56
N SER A 66 5.25 0.12 2.65
CA SER A 66 4.02 -0.59 2.94
C SER A 66 3.82 -1.73 1.95
N TRP A 67 2.99 -2.69 2.33
CA TRP A 67 2.51 -3.71 1.41
C TRP A 67 1.50 -3.15 0.42
N ARG A 68 1.57 -3.63 -0.79
CA ARG A 68 0.57 -3.41 -1.83
C ARG A 68 0.30 -4.75 -2.52
N TYR A 69 -0.97 -5.10 -2.61
CA TYR A 69 -1.39 -6.25 -3.40
C TYR A 69 -1.71 -5.81 -4.82
N VAL A 70 -1.12 -6.47 -5.79
CA VAL A 70 -1.34 -6.27 -7.23
C VAL A 70 -2.05 -7.52 -7.77
N PRO A 71 -3.36 -7.41 -8.05
CA PRO A 71 -4.09 -8.53 -8.62
C PRO A 71 -3.67 -8.78 -10.06
N GLY A 72 -3.78 -10.04 -10.49
CA GLY A 72 -3.52 -10.43 -11.87
C GLY A 72 -3.85 -11.90 -12.12
N ASN A 73 -3.83 -12.29 -13.39
CA ASN A 73 -4.03 -13.65 -13.82
C ASN A 73 -3.16 -13.91 -15.08
N PRO A 74 -2.21 -14.84 -15.08
CA PRO A 74 -1.94 -15.79 -13.98
C PRO A 74 -1.04 -15.26 -12.87
N ILE A 75 -0.55 -14.01 -12.95
CA ILE A 75 0.43 -13.46 -12.01
C ILE A 75 -0.27 -12.48 -11.06
N SER A 76 -0.18 -12.74 -9.75
CA SER A 76 -0.52 -11.77 -8.70
C SER A 76 0.67 -11.54 -7.77
N GLU A 77 0.72 -10.39 -7.10
CA GLU A 77 1.88 -10.03 -6.28
C GLU A 77 1.45 -9.32 -5.00
N ALA A 78 2.19 -9.58 -3.93
CA ALA A 78 2.29 -8.69 -2.78
C ALA A 78 3.68 -8.05 -2.78
N ARG A 79 3.73 -6.74 -2.85
CA ARG A 79 4.97 -5.95 -2.99
C ARG A 79 5.14 -5.05 -1.79
N TYR A 80 6.28 -5.14 -1.12
CA TYR A 80 6.63 -4.27 -0.01
C TYR A 80 7.69 -3.26 -0.40
N GLY A 81 7.46 -1.99 -0.13
CA GLY A 81 8.41 -0.92 -0.40
C GLY A 81 7.76 0.46 -0.47
N GLU A 82 8.53 1.44 -0.93
CA GLU A 82 8.08 2.82 -1.13
C GLU A 82 7.89 3.12 -2.62
N GLY A 83 6.85 3.87 -2.93
CA GLY A 83 6.55 4.26 -4.32
C GLY A 83 6.47 3.04 -5.24
N GLN A 84 7.27 3.00 -6.29
CA GLN A 84 7.34 1.88 -7.24
C GLN A 84 8.45 0.87 -6.91
N THR A 85 9.34 1.21 -5.97
CA THR A 85 10.48 0.34 -5.64
C THR A 85 10.05 -0.67 -4.59
N ALA A 86 10.17 -1.95 -4.93
CA ALA A 86 9.93 -3.02 -3.98
C ALA A 86 11.23 -3.48 -3.32
N GLN A 87 11.21 -3.64 -2.01
CA GLN A 87 12.28 -4.24 -1.24
C GLN A 87 12.10 -5.75 -1.10
N PHE A 88 10.84 -6.19 -1.06
CA PHE A 88 10.48 -7.60 -1.00
C PHE A 88 9.18 -7.84 -1.78
N VAL A 89 9.11 -8.98 -2.48
CA VAL A 89 7.94 -9.35 -3.28
C VAL A 89 7.60 -10.81 -3.05
N VAL A 90 6.31 -11.08 -2.90
CA VAL A 90 5.71 -12.41 -2.96
C VAL A 90 4.90 -12.48 -4.23
N ARG A 91 5.40 -13.19 -5.24
CA ARG A 91 4.76 -13.33 -6.55
C ARG A 91 4.17 -14.72 -6.69
N CYS A 92 2.91 -14.79 -7.03
CA CYS A 92 2.24 -16.01 -7.44
C CYS A 92 2.26 -16.12 -8.96
N ASP A 93 2.61 -17.29 -9.46
CA ASP A 93 2.31 -17.77 -10.82
C ASP A 93 1.29 -18.91 -10.69
N ALA A 94 0.01 -18.56 -10.81
CA ALA A 94 -1.09 -19.52 -10.61
C ALA A 94 -1.08 -20.64 -11.66
N ALA A 95 -0.65 -20.34 -12.91
CA ALA A 95 -0.56 -21.35 -13.97
C ALA A 95 0.48 -22.44 -13.65
N LYS A 96 1.55 -22.08 -12.95
CA LYS A 96 2.61 -23.00 -12.52
C LYS A 96 2.43 -23.51 -11.10
N ARG A 97 1.49 -22.94 -10.34
CA ARG A 97 1.32 -23.20 -8.90
C ARG A 97 2.64 -22.96 -8.13
N GLN A 98 3.29 -21.85 -8.43
CA GLN A 98 4.58 -21.47 -7.87
C GLN A 98 4.49 -20.10 -7.21
N VAL A 99 5.11 -19.99 -6.04
CA VAL A 99 5.30 -18.72 -5.32
C VAL A 99 6.78 -18.38 -5.34
N THR A 100 7.11 -17.19 -5.84
CA THR A 100 8.48 -16.68 -5.81
C THR A 100 8.59 -15.63 -4.70
N LEU A 101 9.51 -15.86 -3.78
CA LEU A 101 9.88 -14.90 -2.75
C LEU A 101 11.13 -14.16 -3.22
N MET A 102 11.06 -12.83 -3.36
CA MET A 102 12.15 -12.04 -3.95
C MET A 102 12.56 -10.90 -3.02
N ARG A 103 13.87 -10.67 -2.92
CA ARG A 103 14.52 -9.58 -2.19
C ARG A 103 15.30 -8.71 -3.16
N ALA A 104 15.12 -7.39 -3.07
CA ALA A 104 15.93 -6.44 -3.85
C ALA A 104 17.42 -6.57 -3.51
N GLY A 105 18.25 -6.54 -4.54
CA GLY A 105 19.69 -6.73 -4.46
C GLY A 105 20.14 -8.14 -4.84
N VAL A 106 21.47 -8.32 -4.89
CA VAL A 106 22.10 -9.58 -5.31
C VAL A 106 22.62 -10.34 -4.10
N THR A 107 22.13 -11.56 -3.92
CA THR A 107 22.56 -12.48 -2.86
C THR A 107 22.39 -13.92 -3.34
N ALA A 108 23.17 -14.83 -2.79
CA ALA A 108 23.04 -16.25 -3.10
C ALA A 108 22.07 -17.01 -2.17
N GLU A 109 21.55 -16.31 -1.14
CA GLU A 109 20.74 -16.96 -0.12
C GLU A 109 19.73 -15.99 0.49
N LEU A 110 18.52 -16.48 0.77
CA LEU A 110 17.53 -15.81 1.59
C LEU A 110 17.25 -16.63 2.84
N THR A 111 17.42 -16.04 4.01
CA THR A 111 16.91 -16.58 5.26
C THR A 111 15.69 -15.76 5.67
N ILE A 112 14.54 -16.40 5.76
CA ILE A 112 13.28 -15.77 6.16
C ILE A 112 12.92 -16.24 7.56
N GLN A 113 12.75 -15.29 8.47
CA GLN A 113 12.33 -15.53 9.85
C GLN A 113 10.89 -15.13 10.05
N ALA A 114 10.07 -16.04 10.47
CA ALA A 114 8.69 -15.82 10.87
C ALA A 114 8.53 -16.06 12.37
N SER A 115 7.35 -15.78 12.93
CA SER A 115 7.14 -15.79 14.39
C SER A 115 7.46 -17.12 15.08
N ASN A 116 7.30 -18.24 14.38
CA ASN A 116 7.45 -19.59 14.96
C ASN A 116 8.49 -20.47 14.23
N ARG A 117 9.05 -20.01 13.12
CA ARG A 117 10.00 -20.81 12.34
C ARG A 117 10.85 -19.91 11.43
N ALA A 118 12.07 -20.32 11.17
CA ALA A 118 12.94 -19.77 10.12
C ALA A 118 13.18 -20.83 9.04
N ALA A 119 13.42 -20.36 7.81
CA ALA A 119 13.89 -21.19 6.73
C ALA A 119 14.94 -20.46 5.90
N ARG A 120 15.87 -21.23 5.36
CA ARG A 120 16.98 -20.76 4.52
C ARG A 120 16.83 -21.38 3.15
N PHE A 121 16.96 -20.55 2.13
CA PHE A 121 16.77 -20.93 0.75
C PHE A 121 17.95 -20.46 -0.10
N PRO A 122 18.50 -21.31 -0.97
CA PRO A 122 19.37 -20.83 -2.05
C PRO A 122 18.58 -19.87 -2.92
N ALA A 123 19.15 -18.74 -3.26
CA ALA A 123 18.51 -17.72 -4.09
C ALA A 123 19.23 -17.55 -5.41
N GLY A 124 18.45 -17.37 -6.46
CA GLY A 124 18.93 -17.07 -7.80
C GLY A 124 18.58 -15.65 -8.22
N HIS A 125 19.19 -15.19 -9.30
CA HIS A 125 18.84 -13.90 -9.91
C HIS A 125 17.44 -13.94 -10.49
N VAL A 126 16.68 -12.89 -10.20
CA VAL A 126 15.33 -12.66 -10.76
C VAL A 126 15.27 -11.20 -11.22
N ASP A 127 14.82 -10.96 -12.45
CA ASP A 127 14.47 -9.61 -12.88
C ASP A 127 13.04 -9.26 -12.45
N ASP A 128 12.89 -8.10 -11.86
CA ASP A 128 11.60 -7.55 -11.47
C ASP A 128 11.42 -6.17 -12.10
N HIS A 129 10.88 -6.14 -13.32
CA HIS A 129 10.66 -4.91 -14.08
C HIS A 129 11.93 -4.05 -14.25
N GLY A 130 13.07 -4.70 -14.55
CA GLY A 130 14.37 -4.04 -14.70
C GLY A 130 15.12 -3.81 -13.38
N VAL A 131 14.56 -4.24 -12.25
CA VAL A 131 15.22 -4.21 -10.95
C VAL A 131 15.82 -5.58 -10.66
N ALA A 132 17.13 -5.63 -10.41
CA ALA A 132 17.80 -6.86 -10.02
C ALA A 132 17.34 -7.31 -8.62
N MET A 133 16.77 -8.48 -8.54
CA MET A 133 16.36 -9.12 -7.30
C MET A 133 16.98 -10.50 -7.17
N SER A 134 17.06 -11.00 -5.96
CA SER A 134 17.37 -12.39 -5.68
C SER A 134 16.12 -13.09 -5.14
N GLY A 135 15.82 -14.26 -5.66
CA GLY A 135 14.58 -14.94 -5.32
C GLY A 135 14.71 -16.44 -5.25
N VAL A 136 13.74 -17.05 -4.59
CA VAL A 136 13.53 -18.49 -4.49
C VAL A 136 12.12 -18.83 -4.97
N VAL A 137 12.00 -19.90 -5.73
CA VAL A 137 10.72 -20.42 -6.20
C VAL A 137 10.31 -21.60 -5.34
N LEU A 138 9.12 -21.53 -4.76
CA LEU A 138 8.52 -22.55 -3.92
C LEU A 138 7.25 -23.08 -4.59
N ASN A 139 6.91 -24.33 -4.32
CA ASN A 139 5.60 -24.85 -4.68
C ASN A 139 4.51 -24.13 -3.85
N ALA A 140 3.34 -23.85 -4.44
CA ALA A 140 2.25 -23.17 -3.75
C ALA A 140 1.78 -23.86 -2.46
N VAL A 141 2.01 -25.16 -2.32
CA VAL A 141 1.69 -25.94 -1.13
C VAL A 141 2.88 -26.16 -0.18
N ASP A 142 4.00 -25.44 -0.40
CA ASP A 142 5.13 -25.50 0.54
C ASP A 142 4.69 -24.98 1.92
N GLY A 143 4.90 -25.82 2.95
CA GLY A 143 4.45 -25.50 4.31
C GLY A 143 5.12 -24.26 4.94
N PHE A 144 6.24 -23.79 4.40
CA PHE A 144 6.84 -22.55 4.87
C PHE A 144 6.04 -21.32 4.45
N LEU A 145 5.32 -21.37 3.35
CA LEU A 145 4.43 -20.30 2.92
C LEU A 145 3.32 -20.05 3.97
N ASP A 146 2.80 -21.11 4.60
CA ASP A 146 1.83 -20.97 5.70
C ASP A 146 2.49 -20.35 6.94
N VAL A 147 3.70 -20.77 7.27
CA VAL A 147 4.47 -20.19 8.38
C VAL A 147 4.66 -18.70 8.17
N MET A 148 4.95 -18.26 6.94
CA MET A 148 5.09 -16.85 6.59
C MET A 148 3.75 -16.12 6.59
N ALA A 149 2.72 -16.69 5.96
CA ALA A 149 1.37 -16.10 5.85
C ALA A 149 0.71 -15.89 7.21
N PHE A 150 0.93 -16.80 8.16
CA PHE A 150 0.38 -16.72 9.52
C PHE A 150 1.37 -16.17 10.56
N SER A 151 2.47 -15.57 10.13
CA SER A 151 3.40 -14.90 11.03
C SER A 151 2.71 -13.77 11.79
N ARG A 152 3.14 -13.53 13.02
CA ARG A 152 2.59 -12.47 13.87
C ARG A 152 3.59 -11.34 14.05
N GLY A 153 3.09 -10.12 13.92
CA GLY A 153 3.87 -8.91 14.12
C GLY A 153 4.76 -8.59 12.93
N ARG A 154 5.85 -9.32 12.73
CA ARG A 154 6.80 -9.06 11.63
C ARG A 154 7.42 -10.34 11.08
N ILE A 155 8.02 -10.20 9.91
CA ILE A 155 8.85 -11.17 9.23
C ILE A 155 10.21 -10.51 9.03
N ALA A 156 11.31 -11.21 9.28
CA ALA A 156 12.64 -10.70 8.92
C ALA A 156 13.18 -11.46 7.69
N VAL A 157 13.86 -10.72 6.82
CA VAL A 157 14.57 -11.26 5.67
C VAL A 157 16.03 -10.91 5.80
N LEU A 158 16.87 -11.94 5.94
CA LEU A 158 18.32 -11.82 6.01
C LEU A 158 18.89 -12.36 4.70
N SER A 159 19.89 -11.67 4.21
CA SER A 159 20.53 -11.99 2.92
C SER A 159 22.01 -11.65 3.04
N PRO A 160 22.93 -12.60 2.87
CA PRO A 160 24.36 -12.31 2.91
C PRO A 160 24.74 -11.17 1.96
N GLY A 161 25.50 -10.22 2.47
CA GLY A 161 25.92 -9.03 1.70
C GLY A 161 24.89 -7.90 1.60
N LEU A 162 23.67 -8.09 2.10
CA LEU A 162 22.63 -7.07 2.13
C LEU A 162 22.19 -6.78 3.57
N PRO A 163 21.71 -5.55 3.87
CA PRO A 163 21.10 -5.28 5.16
C PRO A 163 19.91 -6.18 5.42
N GLY A 164 19.78 -6.71 6.65
CA GLY A 164 18.57 -7.39 7.08
C GLY A 164 17.39 -6.41 7.11
N ILE A 165 16.20 -6.87 6.77
CA ILE A 165 14.97 -6.08 6.83
C ILE A 165 13.90 -6.78 7.66
N ALA A 166 13.13 -5.99 8.41
CA ALA A 166 11.92 -6.44 9.06
C ALA A 166 10.71 -5.86 8.35
N LEU A 167 9.73 -6.70 8.05
CA LEU A 167 8.50 -6.38 7.32
C LEU A 167 7.30 -6.68 8.21
N PRO A 168 6.24 -5.87 8.19
CA PRO A 168 5.03 -6.21 8.93
C PRO A 168 4.37 -7.45 8.33
N ALA A 169 3.87 -8.34 9.19
CA ALA A 169 3.13 -9.53 8.76
C ALA A 169 1.66 -9.16 8.50
N TRP A 170 1.40 -8.54 7.35
CA TRP A 170 0.07 -8.13 6.91
C TRP A 170 -0.57 -9.16 5.98
N ALA A 171 -1.80 -8.88 5.53
CA ALA A 171 -2.61 -9.84 4.78
C ALA A 171 -2.19 -10.00 3.31
N GLU A 172 -1.49 -9.05 2.72
CA GLU A 172 -1.16 -9.05 1.30
C GLU A 172 -0.29 -10.23 0.87
N PRO A 173 0.78 -10.61 1.61
CA PRO A 173 1.53 -11.83 1.30
C PRO A 173 0.66 -13.10 1.33
N ALA A 174 -0.18 -13.23 2.36
CA ALA A 174 -1.09 -14.36 2.49
C ALA A 174 -2.04 -14.43 1.29
N ARG A 175 -2.58 -13.28 0.86
CA ARG A 175 -3.47 -13.21 -0.30
C ARG A 175 -2.79 -13.67 -1.58
N ALA A 176 -1.56 -13.22 -1.85
CA ALA A 176 -0.81 -13.65 -3.03
C ALA A 176 -0.52 -15.16 -2.99
N ILE A 177 -0.22 -15.72 -1.83
CA ILE A 177 -0.03 -17.16 -1.63
C ILE A 177 -1.32 -17.93 -1.94
N GLU A 178 -2.46 -17.48 -1.42
CA GLU A 178 -3.75 -18.12 -1.65
C GLU A 178 -4.19 -18.09 -3.11
N ASP A 179 -3.84 -17.06 -3.87
CA ASP A 179 -4.13 -17.03 -5.30
C ASP A 179 -3.44 -18.16 -6.07
N CYS A 180 -2.28 -18.61 -5.61
CA CYS A 180 -1.55 -19.75 -6.20
C CYS A 180 -2.15 -21.12 -5.86
N ARG A 181 -3.10 -21.18 -4.93
CA ARG A 181 -3.72 -22.43 -4.44
C ARG A 181 -5.07 -22.72 -5.05
N LYS A 182 -5.65 -21.72 -5.70
CA LYS A 182 -6.97 -21.83 -6.37
C LYS A 182 -6.94 -22.72 -7.61
#